data_99c58b7ca7a402f4b0e5ef426afafa22
#
_entry.id   99c58b7ca7a402f4b0e5ef426afafa22
#
_cell.length_a   1.000
_cell.length_b   1.000
_cell.length_c   1.000
_cell.angle_alpha   90.00
_cell.angle_beta   90.00
_cell.angle_gamma   90.00
#
_symmetry.space_group_name_H-M   'P 1'
#
loop_
_entity.id
_entity.type
_entity.pdbx_description
1 polymer ?
#
loop_
_entity_poly.entity_id
_entity_poly.type
_entity_poly.pdbx_seq_one_letter_code
_entity_poly.pdbx_strand_id
1 'polypeptide(L)'
;MQSEPFESISADQLVHPSGGINSAAQWIMMHESGGSTTAGHLHSQGRGDGTPGNHSSAFGAFQMIEATRRQYMGADYQSTNFSKQYSAATRYVTDRYGSWEKAKSFWVGHHWY
;
A
#
# COMPACT_ATOMS: atom_id res chain seq x y z
N MET A 1 -9.40 18.60 -7.92
CA MET A 1 -9.36 18.52 -8.55
C MET A 1 -9.48 18.34 -9.24
N GLN A 2 -9.63 17.91 -8.57
CA GLN A 2 -9.62 17.64 -9.12
C GLN A 2 -10.07 17.46 -9.51
N SER A 3 -10.29 17.17 -9.02
CA SER A 3 -10.68 16.84 -9.39
C SER A 3 -11.14 16.35 -9.46
N GLU A 4 -11.51 15.93 -8.88
CA GLU A 4 -11.83 15.34 -8.96
C GLU A 4 -12.28 14.98 -8.91
N PRO A 5 -12.46 14.69 -8.61
CA PRO A 5 -12.79 14.18 -8.56
C PRO A 5 -13.00 13.77 -8.27
N PHE A 6 -12.96 13.41 -7.48
CA PHE A 6 -12.91 12.97 -7.40
C PHE A 6 -13.03 12.94 -7.14
N GLU A 7 -13.37 12.47 -6.86
CA GLU A 7 -13.29 12.33 -6.79
C GLU A 7 -13.47 12.10 -6.43
N SER A 8 -13.67 11.69 -5.90
CA SER A 8 -13.72 11.41 -5.68
C SER A 8 -13.89 11.05 -5.00
N ILE A 9 -14.10 10.53 -4.33
CA ILE A 9 -14.05 10.19 -3.89
C ILE A 9 -14.20 9.61 -3.38
N SER A 10 -14.40 9.25 -2.87
CA SER A 10 -14.26 8.79 -2.60
C SER A 10 -14.20 8.37 -1.97
N ALA A 11 -14.35 8.03 -1.44
CA ALA A 11 -14.10 7.79 -1.15
C ALA A 11 -13.86 7.94 -0.75
N ASP A 12 -13.87 7.96 -0.42
CA ASP A 12 -13.50 8.32 -0.47
C ASP A 12 -13.50 8.72 -0.40
N GLN A 13 -13.72 8.60 -0.34
CA GLN A 13 -13.77 8.94 -0.57
C GLN A 13 -13.88 8.90 -0.28
N LEU A 14 -14.09 8.38 0.26
CA LEU A 14 -14.05 8.21 0.33
C LEU A 14 -13.78 8.45 0.80
N VAL A 15 -13.66 8.54 1.14
CA VAL A 15 -13.24 8.85 1.29
C VAL A 15 -12.87 9.63 1.38
N HIS A 16 -12.77 10.13 1.44
CA HIS A 16 -12.40 10.92 1.14
C HIS A 16 -12.16 11.80 0.90
N PRO A 17 -11.90 11.76 1.68
CA PRO A 17 -12.13 12.84 1.21
C PRO A 17 -11.57 13.63 0.25
N SER A 18 -11.85 14.48 0.11
CA SER A 18 -11.50 15.17 -0.97
C SER A 18 -10.11 15.04 -1.29
N GLY A 19 -9.56 15.60 -1.97
CA GLY A 19 -8.28 15.34 -2.35
C GLY A 19 -8.05 13.89 -2.47
N GLY A 20 -8.64 13.26 -3.25
CA GLY A 20 -8.59 11.84 -3.33
C GLY A 20 -7.19 11.28 -3.53
N ILE A 21 -7.08 10.00 -3.46
CA ILE A 21 -5.89 9.24 -3.69
C ILE A 21 -5.43 9.41 -5.16
N ASN A 22 -4.14 9.42 -5.39
CA ASN A 22 -3.56 9.42 -6.73
C ASN A 22 -4.11 8.24 -7.53
N SER A 23 -4.48 8.45 -8.79
CA SER A 23 -5.14 7.40 -9.57
C SER A 23 -4.24 6.20 -9.85
N ALA A 24 -2.95 6.41 -10.05
CA ALA A 24 -2.01 5.29 -10.22
C ALA A 24 -1.84 4.53 -8.91
N ALA A 25 -1.83 5.25 -7.78
CA ALA A 25 -1.80 4.63 -6.46
C ALA A 25 -3.03 3.78 -6.22
N GLN A 26 -4.21 4.28 -6.60
CA GLN A 26 -5.45 3.53 -6.47
C GLN A 26 -5.40 2.27 -7.32
N TRP A 27 -4.90 2.36 -8.53
CA TRP A 27 -4.78 1.21 -9.41
C TRP A 27 -3.90 0.12 -8.78
N ILE A 28 -2.73 0.51 -8.24
CA ILE A 28 -1.83 -0.43 -7.57
C ILE A 28 -2.52 -1.03 -6.35
N MET A 29 -3.13 -0.20 -5.52
CA MET A 29 -3.81 -0.65 -4.32
C MET A 29 -4.88 -1.70 -4.64
N MET A 30 -5.67 -1.45 -5.66
CA MET A 30 -6.74 -2.39 -6.04
C MET A 30 -6.18 -3.72 -6.52
N HIS A 31 -5.04 -3.70 -7.20
CA HIS A 31 -4.39 -4.94 -7.64
C HIS A 31 -3.67 -5.66 -6.50
N GLU A 32 -3.19 -4.92 -5.51
CA GLU A 32 -2.47 -5.53 -4.38
C GLU A 32 -3.41 -6.11 -3.33
N SER A 33 -4.44 -5.39 -2.97
CA SER A 33 -5.26 -5.75 -1.80
C SER A 33 -6.75 -5.63 -2.02
N GLY A 34 -7.18 -5.10 -3.16
CA GLY A 34 -8.58 -4.75 -3.35
C GLY A 34 -9.02 -3.60 -2.45
N GLY A 35 -8.07 -2.84 -1.89
CA GLY A 35 -8.37 -1.71 -1.01
C GLY A 35 -8.43 -2.07 0.47
N SER A 36 -8.11 -3.30 0.84
CA SER A 36 -8.19 -3.74 2.25
C SER A 36 -6.98 -3.27 3.05
N THR A 37 -7.23 -2.53 4.13
CA THR A 37 -6.15 -2.08 5.04
C THR A 37 -5.65 -3.20 5.95
N THR A 38 -6.29 -4.37 5.92
CA THR A 38 -5.91 -5.51 6.76
C THR A 38 -5.51 -6.74 5.95
N ALA A 39 -5.38 -6.61 4.64
CA ALA A 39 -5.01 -7.75 3.79
C ALA A 39 -3.59 -8.21 4.09
N GLY A 40 -3.37 -9.50 4.04
CA GLY A 40 -2.03 -10.07 4.18
C GLY A 40 -1.65 -10.40 5.61
N HIS A 41 -0.36 -10.39 5.87
CA HIS A 41 0.19 -10.81 7.17
C HIS A 41 1.15 -9.76 7.70
N LEU A 42 1.02 -9.43 8.99
CA LEU A 42 1.89 -8.44 9.63
C LEU A 42 3.35 -8.90 9.67
N HIS A 43 3.58 -10.20 9.78
CA HIS A 43 4.92 -10.74 9.90
C HIS A 43 5.10 -11.93 8.96
N SER A 44 6.29 -12.05 8.40
CA SER A 44 6.69 -13.26 7.72
C SER A 44 6.99 -14.31 8.80
N GLN A 45 6.40 -15.50 8.70
CA GLN A 45 6.53 -16.49 9.77
C GLN A 45 6.80 -17.87 9.24
N GLY A 46 7.72 -18.54 9.92
CA GLY A 46 7.75 -19.98 9.93
C GLY A 46 6.61 -20.47 10.80
N ARG A 47 6.36 -21.76 10.77
CA ARG A 47 5.24 -22.32 11.47
C ARG A 47 5.54 -22.77 12.87
N GLY A 48 6.63 -22.55 13.40
CA GLY A 48 6.95 -23.01 14.72
C GLY A 48 7.30 -24.50 14.80
N ASP A 49 7.16 -25.20 13.69
CA ASP A 49 7.51 -26.60 13.54
C ASP A 49 8.80 -26.80 12.75
N GLY A 50 9.54 -25.73 12.56
CA GLY A 50 10.76 -25.74 11.75
C GLY A 50 10.53 -25.52 10.28
N THR A 51 9.29 -25.37 9.83
CA THR A 51 8.98 -25.08 8.44
C THR A 51 9.38 -23.63 8.11
N PRO A 52 10.02 -23.38 6.97
CA PRO A 52 10.30 -22.00 6.57
C PRO A 52 9.02 -21.18 6.50
N GLY A 53 9.12 -19.87 6.66
CA GLY A 53 7.99 -18.96 6.52
C GLY A 53 7.31 -19.18 5.19
N ASN A 54 6.01 -19.45 5.23
CA ASN A 54 5.26 -19.81 4.05
C ASN A 54 4.37 -18.68 3.54
N HIS A 55 4.56 -17.46 4.05
CA HIS A 55 3.87 -16.30 3.54
C HIS A 55 4.74 -15.06 3.70
N SER A 56 4.49 -14.11 2.82
CA SER A 56 5.14 -12.81 2.89
C SER A 56 4.60 -12.00 4.07
N SER A 57 5.37 -11.05 4.54
CA SER A 57 4.92 -10.06 5.49
C SER A 57 4.22 -8.87 4.81
N ALA A 58 3.83 -8.99 3.55
CA ALA A 58 3.09 -7.95 2.86
C ALA A 58 1.73 -7.75 3.54
N PHE A 59 1.41 -6.51 3.91
CA PHE A 59 0.23 -6.21 4.70
C PHE A 59 -0.33 -4.85 4.33
N GLY A 60 -1.67 -4.76 4.41
CA GLY A 60 -2.38 -3.50 4.26
C GLY A 60 -2.77 -3.20 2.82
N ALA A 61 -3.30 -2.00 2.63
CA ALA A 61 -3.86 -1.59 1.35
C ALA A 61 -2.84 -1.64 0.22
N PHE A 62 -1.57 -1.37 0.51
CA PHE A 62 -0.50 -1.31 -0.48
C PHE A 62 0.47 -2.49 -0.41
N GLN A 63 0.19 -3.44 0.47
CA GLN A 63 0.95 -4.69 0.57
C GLN A 63 2.45 -4.48 0.75
N MET A 64 2.82 -3.54 1.63
CA MET A 64 4.22 -3.32 1.96
C MET A 64 4.70 -4.38 2.96
N ILE A 65 5.89 -4.90 2.73
CA ILE A 65 6.48 -5.89 3.65
C ILE A 65 6.87 -5.23 4.97
N GLU A 66 7.09 -6.06 5.99
CA GLU A 66 7.36 -5.56 7.34
C GLU A 66 8.54 -4.60 7.39
N ALA A 67 9.66 -4.93 6.75
CA ALA A 67 10.84 -4.08 6.76
C ALA A 67 10.53 -2.68 6.20
N THR A 68 9.76 -2.63 5.11
CA THR A 68 9.36 -1.36 4.50
C THR A 68 8.42 -0.60 5.41
N ARG A 69 7.45 -1.28 6.02
CA ARG A 69 6.53 -0.63 6.95
C ARG A 69 7.26 -0.06 8.15
N ARG A 70 8.22 -0.80 8.71
CA ARG A 70 9.03 -0.28 9.83
C ARG A 70 9.82 0.94 9.43
N GLN A 71 10.38 0.94 8.23
CA GLN A 71 11.18 2.06 7.74
C GLN A 71 10.34 3.32 7.56
N TYR A 72 9.15 3.20 6.98
CA TYR A 72 8.35 4.36 6.61
C TYR A 72 7.24 4.71 7.59
N MET A 73 6.88 3.82 8.49
CA MET A 73 5.83 4.03 9.48
C MET A 73 6.34 4.02 10.91
N GLY A 74 7.56 3.53 11.15
CA GLY A 74 8.11 3.49 12.50
C GLY A 74 7.24 2.67 13.44
N ALA A 75 6.87 3.28 14.57
CA ALA A 75 6.06 2.60 15.58
C ALA A 75 4.67 2.22 15.07
N ASP A 76 4.21 2.86 13.98
CA ASP A 76 2.88 2.61 13.42
C ASP A 76 2.89 1.52 12.34
N TYR A 77 3.94 0.73 12.24
CA TYR A 77 4.09 -0.23 11.14
C TYR A 77 2.99 -1.31 11.11
N GLN A 78 2.24 -1.47 12.18
CA GLN A 78 1.12 -2.41 12.25
C GLN A 78 -0.23 -1.71 12.07
N SER A 79 -0.24 -0.41 11.81
CA SER A 79 -1.48 0.36 11.75
C SER A 79 -2.33 -0.08 10.57
N THR A 80 -3.64 -0.15 10.79
CA THR A 80 -4.63 -0.40 9.76
C THR A 80 -5.25 0.91 9.26
N ASN A 81 -4.72 2.06 9.69
CA ASN A 81 -5.23 3.36 9.26
C ASN A 81 -4.81 3.62 7.81
N PHE A 82 -5.78 3.85 6.95
CA PHE A 82 -5.51 4.02 5.52
C PHE A 82 -4.56 5.20 5.26
N SER A 83 -4.82 6.34 5.92
CA SER A 83 -3.98 7.54 5.70
C SER A 83 -2.52 7.26 6.02
N LYS A 84 -2.25 6.53 7.09
CA LYS A 84 -0.89 6.18 7.47
C LYS A 84 -0.26 5.23 6.46
N GLN A 85 -1.01 4.25 6.00
CA GLN A 85 -0.53 3.31 4.98
C GLN A 85 -0.26 4.02 3.66
N TYR A 86 -1.17 4.90 3.24
CA TYR A 86 -1.02 5.64 2.00
C TYR A 86 0.17 6.62 2.06
N SER A 87 0.31 7.33 3.17
CA SER A 87 1.43 8.25 3.35
C SER A 87 2.77 7.51 3.27
N ALA A 88 2.87 6.37 3.94
CA ALA A 88 4.10 5.56 3.91
C ALA A 88 4.36 5.00 2.52
N ALA A 89 3.33 4.50 1.86
CA ALA A 89 3.47 3.96 0.50
C ALA A 89 3.90 5.04 -0.48
N THR A 90 3.37 6.25 -0.31
CA THR A 90 3.76 7.38 -1.18
C THR A 90 5.24 7.70 -1.01
N ARG A 91 5.74 7.72 0.23
CA ARG A 91 7.15 7.96 0.46
C ARG A 91 8.02 6.84 -0.10
N TYR A 92 7.62 5.59 0.10
CA TYR A 92 8.33 4.44 -0.45
C TYR A 92 8.41 4.53 -1.98
N VAL A 93 7.29 4.79 -2.63
CA VAL A 93 7.22 4.87 -4.08
C VAL A 93 8.04 6.04 -4.61
N THR A 94 7.97 7.19 -3.92
CA THR A 94 8.74 8.37 -4.33
C THR A 94 10.24 8.07 -4.25
N ASP A 95 10.68 7.42 -3.18
CA ASP A 95 12.09 7.09 -3.00
C ASP A 95 12.58 6.06 -4.02
N ARG A 96 11.73 5.08 -4.34
CA ARG A 96 12.15 3.96 -5.18
C ARG A 96 11.93 4.19 -6.67
N TYR A 97 10.81 4.81 -7.03
CA TYR A 97 10.41 4.94 -8.43
C TYR A 97 10.31 6.40 -8.90
N GLY A 98 10.18 7.34 -7.99
CA GLY A 98 10.03 8.75 -8.29
C GLY A 98 8.58 9.23 -8.32
N SER A 99 7.63 8.37 -8.69
CA SER A 99 6.22 8.73 -8.72
C SER A 99 5.35 7.48 -8.71
N TRP A 100 4.08 7.67 -8.37
CA TRP A 100 3.11 6.59 -8.45
C TRP A 100 2.95 6.07 -9.87
N GLU A 101 2.99 6.97 -10.85
CA GLU A 101 2.86 6.59 -12.27
C GLU A 101 4.00 5.67 -12.70
N LYS A 102 5.22 5.99 -12.27
CA LYS A 102 6.37 5.12 -12.58
C LYS A 102 6.28 3.79 -11.86
N ALA A 103 5.78 3.79 -10.62
CA ALA A 103 5.56 2.55 -9.88
C ALA A 103 4.53 1.67 -10.59
N LYS A 104 3.46 2.26 -11.10
CA LYS A 104 2.44 1.52 -11.85
C LYS A 104 3.04 0.90 -13.10
N SER A 105 3.85 1.65 -13.85
CA SER A 105 4.51 1.11 -15.04
C SER A 105 5.39 -0.08 -14.69
N PHE A 106 6.12 0.01 -13.60
CA PHE A 106 6.94 -1.10 -13.12
C PHE A 106 6.06 -2.30 -12.78
N TRP A 107 4.96 -2.06 -12.05
CA TRP A 107 4.06 -3.13 -11.63
C TRP A 107 3.46 -3.87 -12.82
N VAL A 108 3.07 -3.14 -13.85
CA VAL A 108 2.47 -3.74 -15.05
C VAL A 108 3.42 -4.76 -15.68
N GLY A 109 4.74 -4.48 -15.66
CA GLY A 109 5.72 -5.40 -16.23
C GLY A 109 6.16 -6.52 -15.29
N HIS A 110 6.05 -6.33 -13.98
CA HIS A 110 6.64 -7.24 -12.98
C HIS A 110 5.63 -7.86 -12.04
N HIS A 111 4.43 -7.26 -11.89
CA HIS A 111 3.37 -7.66 -10.96
C HIS A 111 3.77 -7.50 -9.48
N TRP A 112 4.67 -6.58 -9.20
CA TRP A 112 5.05 -6.17 -7.84
C TRP A 112 5.71 -4.78 -7.93
N TYR A 113 5.96 -4.20 -6.78
CA TYR A 113 6.63 -2.90 -6.76
C TYR A 113 7.46 -2.71 -5.50
#